data_8deeeb70f804eddfdb75c4de8ad415c5
#
_entry.id   8deeeb70f804eddfdb75c4de8ad415c5
#
_cell.length_a   1.000
_cell.length_b   1.000
_cell.length_c   1.000
_cell.angle_alpha   90.00
_cell.angle_beta   90.00
_cell.angle_gamma   90.00
#
_symmetry.space_group_name_H-M   'P 1'
#
loop_
_entity.id
_entity.type
_entity.pdbx_description
1 polymer ?
#
loop_
_entity_poly.entity_id
_entity_poly.type
_entity_poly.pdbx_seq_one_letter_code
_entity_poly.pdbx_strand_id
1 'polypeptide(L)'
;VLIFLLSVLLPKKKFIFHYKNVRWARGRNETYLCFVVKRRVGPDSMTFDFGHFRNRNNCHAEMLFLRYLGALCPGLWGYGVTGERKLSYSITWFCSWSPCADCSFRLAQFLSKTPNLRLRIFVSRLYFCDIEDSREREGLRMLKKAGVQITVMSYKDFFYCWQTFVARNQSKFKAWAELHQNSVRLARKLQRILQPCETEDLRDAFKLLGL
;
A
#
# COMPACT_ATOMS: atom_id res chain seq x y z
N VAL A 1 8.08 22.34 -10.74
CA VAL A 1 8.02 21.56 -12.00
C VAL A 1 7.89 20.07 -11.67
N LEU A 2 6.72 19.63 -11.18
CA LEU A 2 6.47 18.24 -10.78
C LEU A 2 5.33 17.58 -11.59
N ILE A 3 5.00 18.14 -12.74
CA ILE A 3 3.81 17.76 -13.53
C ILE A 3 4.03 16.50 -14.41
N PHE A 4 5.20 15.88 -14.42
CA PHE A 4 5.60 14.98 -15.51
C PHE A 4 5.52 13.47 -15.25
N LEU A 5 4.87 12.95 -14.22
CA LEU A 5 4.85 11.49 -14.00
C LEU A 5 3.47 10.83 -14.04
N LEU A 6 2.40 11.58 -14.27
CA LEU A 6 1.02 11.10 -14.11
C LEU A 6 0.42 10.39 -15.33
N SER A 7 1.06 10.42 -16.48
CA SER A 7 0.48 9.87 -17.73
C SER A 7 1.22 8.68 -18.34
N VAL A 8 2.32 8.23 -17.74
CA VAL A 8 3.07 7.09 -18.29
C VAL A 8 2.51 5.81 -17.70
N LEU A 9 1.75 5.07 -18.50
CA LEU A 9 1.27 3.75 -18.13
C LEU A 9 2.43 2.77 -17.97
N LEU A 10 2.29 1.84 -17.02
CA LEU A 10 3.31 0.84 -16.74
C LEU A 10 3.46 -0.16 -17.90
N PRO A 11 4.66 -0.41 -18.42
CA PRO A 11 4.86 -1.40 -19.47
C PRO A 11 4.42 -2.80 -19.04
N LYS A 12 3.70 -3.52 -19.91
CA LYS A 12 3.18 -4.87 -19.65
C LYS A 12 4.22 -5.83 -19.07
N LYS A 13 5.42 -5.89 -19.68
CA LYS A 13 6.51 -6.77 -19.20
C LYS A 13 6.92 -6.42 -17.76
N LYS A 14 6.99 -5.13 -17.43
CA LYS A 14 7.32 -4.65 -16.07
C LYS A 14 6.23 -5.03 -15.07
N PHE A 15 4.96 -4.83 -15.41
CA PHE A 15 3.85 -5.22 -14.55
C PHE A 15 3.90 -6.72 -14.24
N ILE A 16 3.90 -7.58 -15.27
CA ILE A 16 3.93 -9.03 -15.08
C ILE A 16 5.14 -9.46 -14.26
N PHE A 17 6.33 -8.94 -14.56
CA PHE A 17 7.55 -9.30 -13.84
C PHE A 17 7.50 -8.88 -12.37
N HIS A 18 7.14 -7.62 -12.07
CA HIS A 18 7.22 -7.09 -10.71
C HIS A 18 6.00 -7.42 -9.85
N TYR A 19 4.80 -7.62 -10.43
CA TYR A 19 3.59 -7.95 -9.67
C TYR A 19 3.31 -9.45 -9.54
N LYS A 20 3.98 -10.32 -10.30
CA LYS A 20 3.77 -11.77 -10.17
C LYS A 20 4.06 -12.24 -8.74
N ASN A 21 3.04 -12.78 -8.06
CA ASN A 21 3.08 -13.20 -6.66
C ASN A 21 3.74 -14.58 -6.44
N VAL A 22 4.88 -14.78 -7.06
CA VAL A 22 5.65 -16.04 -6.96
C VAL A 22 6.24 -16.23 -5.56
N ARG A 23 6.44 -17.47 -5.17
CA ARG A 23 7.05 -17.85 -3.89
C ARG A 23 8.50 -17.33 -3.78
N TRP A 24 9.26 -17.46 -4.85
CA TRP A 24 10.67 -17.07 -4.92
C TRP A 24 10.82 -15.90 -5.90
N ALA A 25 11.03 -14.72 -5.37
CA ALA A 25 11.02 -13.48 -6.18
C ALA A 25 12.45 -12.96 -6.45
N ARG A 26 13.36 -13.86 -6.88
CA ARG A 26 14.75 -13.49 -7.22
C ARG A 26 14.80 -12.41 -8.32
N GLY A 27 15.71 -11.45 -8.20
CA GLY A 27 15.93 -10.37 -9.17
C GLY A 27 14.83 -9.30 -9.21
N ARG A 28 13.85 -9.33 -8.30
CA ARG A 28 12.78 -8.32 -8.21
C ARG A 28 13.06 -7.27 -7.16
N ASN A 29 14.18 -6.56 -7.32
CA ASN A 29 14.67 -5.57 -6.36
C ASN A 29 13.96 -4.21 -6.49
N GLU A 30 13.22 -3.99 -7.58
CA GLU A 30 12.43 -2.78 -7.75
C GLU A 30 11.03 -2.95 -7.12
N THR A 31 10.62 -1.95 -6.36
CA THR A 31 9.24 -1.83 -5.85
C THR A 31 8.44 -0.90 -6.74
N TYR A 32 7.29 -1.37 -7.19
CA TYR A 32 6.29 -0.58 -7.90
C TYR A 32 5.08 -0.38 -7.01
N LEU A 33 4.57 0.84 -7.00
CA LEU A 33 3.38 1.27 -6.29
C LEU A 33 2.47 1.97 -7.30
N CYS A 34 1.34 1.33 -7.64
CA CYS A 34 0.25 1.97 -8.37
C CYS A 34 -0.73 2.56 -7.38
N PHE A 35 -1.32 3.71 -7.67
CA PHE A 35 -2.21 4.41 -6.75
C PHE A 35 -3.45 4.98 -7.43
N VAL A 36 -4.52 5.09 -6.64
CA VAL A 36 -5.70 5.90 -6.94
C VAL A 36 -5.95 6.81 -5.74
N VAL A 37 -6.03 8.11 -5.98
CA VAL A 37 -6.43 9.12 -5.00
C VAL A 37 -7.82 9.59 -5.36
N LYS A 38 -8.76 9.44 -4.44
CA LYS A 38 -10.11 9.99 -4.53
C LYS A 38 -10.22 11.16 -3.57
N ARG A 39 -10.56 12.32 -4.10
CA ARG A 39 -10.85 13.53 -3.30
C ARG A 39 -12.33 13.81 -3.36
N ARG A 40 -12.96 13.94 -2.22
CA ARG A 40 -14.35 14.34 -2.11
C ARG A 40 -14.43 15.80 -1.64
N VAL A 41 -14.97 16.65 -2.52
CA VAL A 41 -15.17 18.07 -2.28
C VAL A 41 -16.67 18.31 -2.12
N GLY A 42 -17.23 17.97 -0.94
CA GLY A 42 -18.67 18.06 -0.70
C GLY A 42 -19.46 16.80 -1.16
N PRO A 43 -20.81 16.84 -1.15
CA PRO A 43 -21.65 15.67 -1.42
C PRO A 43 -21.54 15.19 -2.87
N ASP A 44 -21.43 16.12 -3.85
CA ASP A 44 -21.64 15.82 -5.27
C ASP A 44 -20.39 15.91 -6.14
N SER A 45 -19.25 16.31 -5.58
CA SER A 45 -18.01 16.45 -6.36
C SER A 45 -16.94 15.46 -5.90
N MET A 46 -16.50 14.60 -6.82
CA MET A 46 -15.43 13.64 -6.61
C MET A 46 -14.41 13.74 -7.75
N THR A 47 -13.14 13.93 -7.40
CA THR A 47 -12.03 13.91 -8.35
C THR A 47 -11.15 12.69 -8.14
N PHE A 48 -10.54 12.21 -9.23
CA PHE A 48 -9.69 11.03 -9.23
C PHE A 48 -8.35 11.37 -9.84
N ASP A 49 -7.28 11.01 -9.12
CA ASP A 49 -5.92 10.98 -9.65
C ASP A 49 -5.40 9.56 -9.57
N PHE A 50 -4.67 9.11 -10.57
CA PHE A 50 -4.05 7.79 -10.58
C PHE A 50 -2.69 7.82 -11.27
N GLY A 51 -1.85 6.88 -10.94
CA GLY A 51 -0.52 6.78 -11.52
C GLY A 51 0.30 5.68 -10.86
N HIS A 52 1.60 5.70 -11.08
CA HIS A 52 2.49 4.77 -10.41
C HIS A 52 3.84 5.40 -10.07
N PHE A 53 4.47 4.87 -9.04
CA PHE A 53 5.85 5.15 -8.65
C PHE A 53 6.70 3.89 -8.66
N ARG A 54 7.98 4.07 -8.85
CA ARG A 54 9.03 3.08 -8.68
C ARG A 54 10.08 3.65 -7.74
N ASN A 55 10.63 2.83 -6.85
CA ASN A 55 11.76 3.23 -6.01
C ASN A 55 12.94 3.74 -6.87
N ARG A 56 13.57 4.83 -6.44
CA ARG A 56 14.71 5.47 -7.12
C ARG A 56 15.70 6.02 -6.09
N ASN A 57 16.99 5.93 -6.38
CA ASN A 57 18.05 6.65 -5.65
C ASN A 57 17.86 6.62 -4.13
N ASN A 58 17.81 5.44 -3.54
CA ASN A 58 17.59 5.20 -2.11
C ASN A 58 16.28 5.78 -1.55
N CYS A 59 15.31 6.15 -2.40
CA CYS A 59 13.98 6.58 -1.99
C CYS A 59 12.94 5.52 -2.37
N HIS A 60 12.22 4.99 -1.38
CA HIS A 60 11.18 4.01 -1.58
C HIS A 60 9.95 4.63 -2.25
N ALA A 61 9.20 3.81 -2.99
CA ALA A 61 8.03 4.26 -3.76
C ALA A 61 6.98 4.93 -2.87
N GLU A 62 6.82 4.45 -1.64
CA GLU A 62 5.93 5.01 -0.63
C GLU A 62 6.31 6.44 -0.26
N MET A 63 7.60 6.71 -0.07
CA MET A 63 8.09 8.05 0.26
C MET A 63 7.99 9.01 -0.93
N LEU A 64 8.18 8.51 -2.15
CA LEU A 64 7.92 9.29 -3.37
C LEU A 64 6.45 9.67 -3.47
N PHE A 65 5.54 8.74 -3.15
CA PHE A 65 4.11 9.02 -3.13
C PHE A 65 3.75 10.10 -2.08
N LEU A 66 4.29 10.03 -0.86
CA LEU A 66 4.01 11.03 0.18
C LEU A 66 4.47 12.43 -0.23
N ARG A 67 5.63 12.55 -0.88
CA ARG A 67 6.12 13.82 -1.44
C ARG A 67 5.17 14.34 -2.52
N TYR A 68 4.73 13.47 -3.41
CA TYR A 68 3.75 13.80 -4.44
C TYR A 68 2.43 14.27 -3.85
N LEU A 69 1.90 13.56 -2.86
CA LEU A 69 0.65 13.91 -2.20
C LEU A 69 0.74 15.26 -1.50
N GLY A 70 1.86 15.57 -0.85
CA GLY A 70 2.11 16.88 -0.23
C GLY A 70 2.11 18.04 -1.24
N ALA A 71 2.60 17.79 -2.45
CA ALA A 71 2.60 18.79 -3.53
C ALA A 71 1.22 18.98 -4.16
N LEU A 72 0.44 17.90 -4.33
CA LEU A 72 -0.90 17.95 -4.93
C LEU A 72 -1.98 18.48 -4.00
N CYS A 73 -1.81 18.29 -2.72
CA CYS A 73 -2.82 18.55 -1.71
C CYS A 73 -2.25 19.45 -0.60
N PRO A 74 -1.89 20.71 -0.90
CA PRO A 74 -1.35 21.63 0.11
C PRO A 74 -2.28 21.84 1.30
N GLY A 75 -3.61 21.69 1.10
CA GLY A 75 -4.61 21.74 2.18
C GLY A 75 -4.69 20.49 3.04
N LEU A 76 -3.93 19.42 2.75
CA LEU A 76 -3.87 18.23 3.60
C LEU A 76 -3.29 18.52 4.99
N TRP A 77 -2.42 19.52 5.07
CA TRP A 77 -1.72 19.96 6.28
C TRP A 77 -2.39 21.15 6.98
N GLY A 78 -3.39 21.79 6.31
CA GLY A 78 -4.08 22.95 6.83
C GLY A 78 -5.16 22.52 7.82
N TYR A 79 -5.00 22.82 9.09
CA TYR A 79 -6.14 23.04 9.96
C TYR A 79 -6.95 24.17 9.33
N GLY A 80 -8.09 23.83 8.70
CA GLY A 80 -8.94 24.83 8.07
C GLY A 80 -9.35 25.89 9.08
N VAL A 81 -8.78 27.08 8.94
CA VAL A 81 -9.09 28.28 9.75
C VAL A 81 -10.43 28.89 9.31
N THR A 82 -11.05 28.37 8.27
CA THR A 82 -12.36 28.80 7.80
C THR A 82 -13.28 27.60 7.66
N GLY A 83 -14.50 27.72 8.19
CA GLY A 83 -15.55 26.68 8.29
C GLY A 83 -15.99 26.03 6.99
N GLU A 84 -15.10 25.81 6.06
CA GLU A 84 -15.33 25.17 4.77
C GLU A 84 -15.24 23.65 4.86
N ARG A 85 -16.12 23.05 4.11
CA ARG A 85 -16.43 21.62 3.98
C ARG A 85 -15.19 20.72 4.08
N LYS A 86 -15.17 19.88 5.09
CA LYS A 86 -14.09 18.94 5.43
C LYS A 86 -13.74 18.05 4.22
N LEU A 87 -12.66 18.39 3.54
CA LEU A 87 -12.14 17.64 2.40
C LEU A 87 -11.71 16.24 2.88
N SER A 88 -12.22 15.18 2.28
CA SER A 88 -11.83 13.82 2.63
C SER A 88 -11.10 13.13 1.48
N TYR A 89 -10.05 12.39 1.84
CA TYR A 89 -9.20 11.66 0.91
C TYR A 89 -9.33 10.16 1.13
N SER A 90 -9.52 9.41 0.05
CA SER A 90 -9.43 7.96 0.05
C SER A 90 -8.35 7.53 -0.94
N ILE A 91 -7.28 6.95 -0.42
CA ILE A 91 -6.13 6.51 -1.18
C ILE A 91 -6.11 4.99 -1.22
N THR A 92 -5.92 4.44 -2.40
CA THR A 92 -5.72 3.01 -2.61
C THR A 92 -4.38 2.78 -3.30
N TRP A 93 -3.54 1.96 -2.69
CA TRP A 93 -2.27 1.51 -3.25
C TRP A 93 -2.35 0.06 -3.69
N PHE A 94 -1.68 -0.24 -4.80
CA PHE A 94 -1.36 -1.58 -5.25
C PHE A 94 0.15 -1.68 -5.35
N CYS A 95 0.75 -2.44 -4.43
CA CYS A 95 2.20 -2.53 -4.28
C CYS A 95 2.73 -3.89 -4.72
N SER A 96 3.84 -3.91 -5.43
CA SER A 96 4.51 -5.16 -5.80
C SER A 96 5.14 -5.87 -4.60
N TRP A 97 5.46 -5.10 -3.53
CA TRP A 97 5.91 -5.56 -2.22
C TRP A 97 5.17 -4.81 -1.12
N SER A 98 4.99 -5.44 0.04
CA SER A 98 4.51 -4.71 1.22
C SER A 98 5.53 -3.66 1.65
N PRO A 99 5.11 -2.56 2.29
CA PRO A 99 6.02 -1.58 2.85
C PRO A 99 7.02 -2.23 3.83
N CYS A 100 8.27 -1.76 3.82
CA CYS A 100 9.25 -2.13 4.83
C CYS A 100 8.94 -1.44 6.18
N ALA A 101 9.63 -1.85 7.24
CA ALA A 101 9.42 -1.31 8.60
C ALA A 101 9.55 0.22 8.64
N ASP A 102 10.60 0.78 8.01
CA ASP A 102 10.83 2.23 8.03
C ASP A 102 9.75 3.01 7.27
N CYS A 103 9.29 2.50 6.11
CA CYS A 103 8.17 3.08 5.38
C CYS A 103 6.88 2.99 6.19
N SER A 104 6.64 1.86 6.84
CA SER A 104 5.46 1.64 7.68
C SER A 104 5.41 2.62 8.85
N PHE A 105 6.53 2.84 9.54
CA PHE A 105 6.65 3.82 10.61
C PHE A 105 6.33 5.24 10.13
N ARG A 106 6.95 5.67 9.03
CA ARG A 106 6.72 7.01 8.46
C ARG A 106 5.29 7.20 7.98
N LEU A 107 4.67 6.17 7.41
CA LEU A 107 3.26 6.18 7.00
C LEU A 107 2.34 6.30 8.20
N ALA A 108 2.56 5.53 9.27
CA ALA A 108 1.77 5.61 10.49
C ALA A 108 1.86 7.01 11.12
N GLN A 109 3.07 7.58 11.18
CA GLN A 109 3.31 8.94 11.66
C GLN A 109 2.63 10.00 10.77
N PHE A 110 2.62 9.80 9.46
CA PHE A 110 1.92 10.68 8.53
C PHE A 110 0.40 10.64 8.76
N LEU A 111 -0.17 9.43 8.86
CA LEU A 111 -1.61 9.23 9.04
C LEU A 111 -2.13 9.79 10.37
N SER A 112 -1.34 9.74 11.43
CA SER A 112 -1.71 10.34 12.71
C SER A 112 -1.92 11.87 12.64
N LYS A 113 -1.27 12.54 11.69
CA LYS A 113 -1.38 13.98 11.42
C LYS A 113 -2.44 14.32 10.37
N THR A 114 -3.04 13.34 9.71
CA THR A 114 -4.00 13.53 8.60
C THR A 114 -5.27 12.70 8.81
N PRO A 115 -6.12 13.04 9.78
CA PRO A 115 -7.29 12.25 10.17
C PRO A 115 -8.38 12.17 9.08
N ASN A 116 -8.35 13.06 8.12
CA ASN A 116 -9.27 13.10 6.97
C ASN A 116 -8.82 12.21 5.79
N LEU A 117 -7.73 11.46 5.95
CA LEU A 117 -7.19 10.56 4.94
C LEU A 117 -7.40 9.09 5.34
N ARG A 118 -7.93 8.29 4.42
CA ARG A 118 -8.03 6.84 4.54
C ARG A 118 -7.11 6.18 3.53
N LEU A 119 -6.27 5.25 4.01
CA LEU A 119 -5.34 4.50 3.17
C LEU A 119 -5.71 3.02 3.15
N ARG A 120 -5.77 2.44 1.94
CA ARG A 120 -5.86 1.01 1.70
C ARG A 120 -4.65 0.56 0.90
N ILE A 121 -4.04 -0.54 1.29
CA ILE A 121 -2.84 -1.10 0.64
C ILE A 121 -3.14 -2.53 0.20
N PHE A 122 -3.07 -2.78 -1.09
CA PHE A 122 -3.10 -4.10 -1.68
C PHE A 122 -1.67 -4.49 -2.06
N VAL A 123 -1.20 -5.65 -1.58
CA VAL A 123 0.17 -6.10 -1.82
C VAL A 123 0.20 -7.38 -2.63
N SER A 124 1.10 -7.44 -3.58
CA SER A 124 1.35 -8.65 -4.37
C SER A 124 2.17 -9.68 -3.59
N ARG A 125 3.12 -9.21 -2.80
CA ARG A 125 4.03 -10.03 -1.97
C ARG A 125 4.31 -9.35 -0.64
N LEU A 126 4.69 -10.17 0.37
CA LEU A 126 5.13 -9.70 1.68
C LEU A 126 6.67 -9.58 1.69
N TYR A 127 7.17 -8.41 2.05
CA TYR A 127 8.61 -8.11 2.07
C TYR A 127 9.23 -8.61 3.38
N PHE A 128 10.21 -9.49 3.28
CA PHE A 128 10.98 -10.05 4.40
C PHE A 128 10.16 -10.49 5.65
N CYS A 129 8.94 -10.98 5.43
CA CYS A 129 8.05 -11.44 6.50
C CYS A 129 8.17 -12.95 6.79
N ASP A 130 9.25 -13.62 6.38
CA ASP A 130 9.46 -15.06 6.61
C ASP A 130 10.00 -15.32 8.02
N ILE A 131 10.75 -14.40 8.59
CA ILE A 131 11.27 -14.44 9.96
C ILE A 131 10.16 -13.99 10.92
N GLU A 132 9.91 -14.73 11.99
CA GLU A 132 8.77 -14.46 12.89
C GLU A 132 8.86 -13.11 13.57
N ASP A 133 9.96 -12.76 14.15
CA ASP A 133 10.16 -11.48 14.86
C ASP A 133 10.79 -10.40 13.96
N SER A 134 10.43 -10.42 12.65
CA SER A 134 10.97 -9.44 11.73
C SER A 134 10.37 -8.05 11.98
N ARG A 135 11.21 -7.02 11.88
CA ARG A 135 10.78 -5.61 11.92
C ARG A 135 9.70 -5.30 10.88
N GLU A 136 9.69 -6.02 9.77
CA GLU A 136 8.71 -5.88 8.69
C GLU A 136 7.33 -6.33 9.12
N ARG A 137 7.22 -7.41 9.90
CA ARG A 137 5.94 -7.84 10.48
C ARG A 137 5.40 -6.80 11.47
N GLU A 138 6.27 -6.28 12.33
CA GLU A 138 5.88 -5.21 13.27
C GLU A 138 5.46 -3.94 12.54
N GLY A 139 6.15 -3.56 11.45
CA GLY A 139 5.74 -2.47 10.58
C GLY A 139 4.32 -2.64 10.04
N LEU A 140 3.93 -3.86 9.62
CA LEU A 140 2.58 -4.14 9.14
C LEU A 140 1.53 -4.06 10.27
N ARG A 141 1.86 -4.55 11.48
CA ARG A 141 0.99 -4.40 12.67
C ARG A 141 0.78 -2.93 13.02
N MET A 142 1.84 -2.13 12.98
CA MET A 142 1.80 -0.68 13.22
C MET A 142 0.88 0.03 12.22
N LEU A 143 0.97 -0.30 10.93
CA LEU A 143 0.06 0.24 9.91
C LEU A 143 -1.39 -0.13 10.18
N LYS A 144 -1.68 -1.38 10.59
CA LYS A 144 -3.02 -1.80 11.00
C LYS A 144 -3.51 -0.99 12.19
N LYS A 145 -2.69 -0.80 13.24
CA LYS A 145 -3.00 0.04 14.41
C LYS A 145 -3.28 1.49 14.00
N ALA A 146 -2.60 2.01 12.98
CA ALA A 146 -2.85 3.33 12.40
C ALA A 146 -4.10 3.41 11.50
N GLY A 147 -4.91 2.36 11.41
CA GLY A 147 -6.16 2.33 10.65
C GLY A 147 -6.00 1.99 9.16
N VAL A 148 -4.82 1.57 8.71
CA VAL A 148 -4.58 1.15 7.33
C VAL A 148 -5.19 -0.24 7.10
N GLN A 149 -5.99 -0.35 6.04
CA GLN A 149 -6.47 -1.64 5.56
C GLN A 149 -5.42 -2.27 4.63
N ILE A 150 -4.79 -3.36 5.08
CA ILE A 150 -3.78 -4.07 4.30
C ILE A 150 -4.36 -5.41 3.85
N THR A 151 -4.25 -5.69 2.55
CA THR A 151 -4.81 -6.89 1.93
C THR A 151 -3.84 -7.44 0.88
N VAL A 152 -3.79 -8.75 0.71
CA VAL A 152 -3.06 -9.38 -0.41
C VAL A 152 -3.92 -9.32 -1.66
N MET A 153 -3.31 -8.96 -2.79
CA MET A 153 -3.98 -8.86 -4.09
C MET A 153 -4.58 -10.21 -4.52
N SER A 154 -5.84 -10.17 -4.90
CA SER A 154 -6.58 -11.25 -5.56
C SER A 154 -6.52 -11.11 -7.08
N TYR A 155 -7.07 -12.10 -7.81
CA TYR A 155 -7.21 -12.00 -9.27
C TYR A 155 -7.89 -10.70 -9.72
N LYS A 156 -8.95 -10.28 -9.01
CA LYS A 156 -9.69 -9.03 -9.31
C LYS A 156 -8.81 -7.80 -9.22
N ASP A 157 -7.92 -7.76 -8.23
CA ASP A 157 -7.01 -6.63 -8.01
C ASP A 157 -5.93 -6.57 -9.08
N PHE A 158 -5.36 -7.71 -9.47
CA PHE A 158 -4.42 -7.78 -10.59
C PHE A 158 -5.07 -7.40 -11.92
N PHE A 159 -6.31 -7.85 -12.14
CA PHE A 159 -7.08 -7.49 -13.34
C PHE A 159 -7.39 -5.99 -13.38
N TYR A 160 -7.80 -5.42 -12.24
CA TYR A 160 -8.02 -3.98 -12.10
C TYR A 160 -6.74 -3.18 -12.42
N CYS A 161 -5.61 -3.58 -11.83
CA CYS A 161 -4.32 -2.94 -12.10
C CYS A 161 -3.93 -3.03 -13.59
N TRP A 162 -4.18 -4.19 -14.21
CA TRP A 162 -3.94 -4.39 -15.64
C TRP A 162 -4.75 -3.42 -16.50
N GLN A 163 -6.01 -3.22 -16.18
CA GLN A 163 -6.87 -2.33 -16.94
C GLN A 163 -6.56 -0.84 -16.71
N THR A 164 -6.18 -0.48 -15.49
CA THR A 164 -6.05 0.92 -15.06
C THR A 164 -4.65 1.48 -15.29
N PHE A 165 -3.61 0.69 -15.01
CA PHE A 165 -2.23 1.19 -14.93
C PHE A 165 -1.31 0.66 -16.03
N VAL A 166 -1.70 -0.39 -16.74
CA VAL A 166 -0.81 -1.01 -17.75
C VAL A 166 -1.10 -0.47 -19.13
N ALA A 167 -0.04 -0.19 -19.88
CA ALA A 167 -0.14 0.25 -21.27
C ALA A 167 -0.90 -0.77 -22.12
N ARG A 168 -2.00 -0.32 -22.75
CA ARG A 168 -2.89 -1.17 -23.54
C ARG A 168 -2.24 -1.50 -24.88
N ASN A 169 -1.74 -2.73 -24.99
CA ASN A 169 -1.60 -3.39 -26.28
C ASN A 169 -2.71 -4.44 -26.30
N GLN A 170 -3.81 -4.21 -26.94
CA GLN A 170 -4.96 -5.11 -27.26
C GLN A 170 -5.01 -6.53 -26.62
N SER A 171 -4.11 -6.85 -25.71
CA SER A 171 -3.96 -8.15 -25.09
C SER A 171 -4.76 -8.27 -23.81
N LYS A 172 -5.60 -9.29 -23.75
CA LYS A 172 -6.33 -9.68 -22.53
C LYS A 172 -5.35 -10.01 -21.41
N PHE A 173 -5.74 -9.69 -20.17
CA PHE A 173 -5.01 -10.15 -18.98
C PHE A 173 -5.02 -11.68 -18.93
N LYS A 174 -3.84 -12.28 -18.94
CA LYS A 174 -3.67 -13.72 -18.70
C LYS A 174 -3.06 -13.91 -17.31
N ALA A 175 -3.81 -14.55 -16.42
CA ALA A 175 -3.29 -14.95 -15.12
C ALA A 175 -2.11 -15.92 -15.32
N TRP A 176 -1.09 -15.75 -14.49
CA TRP A 176 0.00 -16.74 -14.43
C TRP A 176 -0.41 -17.96 -13.61
N ALA A 177 0.28 -19.05 -13.82
CA ALA A 177 0.09 -20.26 -13.03
C ALA A 177 0.23 -19.95 -11.53
N GLU A 178 -0.56 -20.62 -10.69
CA GLU A 178 -0.55 -20.49 -9.22
C GLU A 178 -0.92 -19.09 -8.67
N LEU A 179 -1.41 -18.15 -9.48
CA LEU A 179 -1.80 -16.82 -8.99
C LEU A 179 -2.74 -16.93 -7.79
N HIS A 180 -3.79 -17.73 -7.93
CA HIS A 180 -4.81 -17.89 -6.88
C HIS A 180 -4.24 -18.55 -5.64
N GLN A 181 -3.54 -19.68 -5.79
CA GLN A 181 -2.93 -20.42 -4.67
C GLN A 181 -1.94 -19.55 -3.88
N ASN A 182 -1.11 -18.80 -4.59
CA ASN A 182 -0.16 -17.87 -3.97
C ASN A 182 -0.87 -16.73 -3.24
N SER A 183 -1.94 -16.16 -3.82
CA SER A 183 -2.75 -15.13 -3.15
C SER A 183 -3.37 -15.65 -1.85
N VAL A 184 -3.96 -16.84 -1.86
CA VAL A 184 -4.55 -17.47 -0.66
C VAL A 184 -3.47 -17.72 0.40
N ARG A 185 -2.33 -18.30 0.02
CA ARG A 185 -1.20 -18.57 0.92
C ARG A 185 -0.69 -17.29 1.58
N LEU A 186 -0.49 -16.23 0.79
CA LEU A 186 0.00 -14.95 1.29
C LEU A 186 -1.05 -14.24 2.15
N ALA A 187 -2.34 -14.34 1.80
CA ALA A 187 -3.42 -13.76 2.61
C ALA A 187 -3.51 -14.42 3.99
N ARG A 188 -3.42 -15.75 4.07
CA ARG A 188 -3.35 -16.47 5.35
C ARG A 188 -2.12 -16.08 6.18
N LYS A 189 -0.97 -15.87 5.52
CA LYS A 189 0.25 -15.39 6.19
C LYS A 189 0.05 -13.98 6.73
N LEU A 190 -0.47 -13.06 5.92
CA LEU A 190 -0.75 -11.69 6.34
C LEU A 190 -1.72 -11.65 7.51
N GLN A 191 -2.79 -12.45 7.46
CA GLN A 191 -3.77 -12.54 8.55
C GLN A 191 -3.10 -12.93 9.88
N ARG A 192 -2.23 -13.96 9.89
CA ARG A 192 -1.47 -14.37 11.08
C ARG A 192 -0.53 -13.26 11.58
N ILE A 193 0.10 -12.50 10.69
CA ILE A 193 0.94 -11.36 11.08
C ILE A 193 0.12 -10.26 11.75
N LEU A 194 -1.07 -10.01 11.25
CA LEU A 194 -1.93 -8.90 11.70
C LEU A 194 -2.82 -9.27 12.91
N GLN A 195 -2.93 -10.55 13.26
CA GLN A 195 -3.61 -10.96 14.50
C GLN A 195 -2.76 -10.56 15.71
N PRO A 196 -3.40 -10.14 16.82
CA PRO A 196 -2.68 -10.01 18.09
C PRO A 196 -2.05 -11.36 18.44
N CYS A 197 -0.83 -11.35 18.94
CA CYS A 197 -0.21 -12.55 19.44
C CYS A 197 -0.85 -12.85 20.80
N GLU A 198 -1.65 -13.90 20.90
CA GLU A 198 -2.26 -14.35 22.16
C GLU A 198 -1.19 -14.57 23.25
N THR A 199 0.04 -14.87 22.85
CA THR A 199 1.18 -15.01 23.76
C THR A 199 1.69 -13.66 24.30
N GLU A 200 1.52 -12.54 23.59
CA GLU A 200 1.87 -11.20 24.11
C GLU A 200 0.84 -10.76 25.14
N ASP A 201 -0.45 -10.98 24.89
CA ASP A 201 -1.52 -10.69 25.85
C ASP A 201 -1.37 -11.55 27.12
N LEU A 202 -0.96 -12.81 26.99
CA LEU A 202 -0.65 -13.69 28.11
C LEU A 202 0.61 -13.26 28.86
N ARG A 203 1.71 -12.88 28.18
CA ARG A 203 2.92 -12.35 28.82
C ARG A 203 2.66 -11.06 29.57
N ASP A 204 1.87 -10.15 29.00
CA ASP A 204 1.52 -8.89 29.66
C ASP A 204 0.55 -9.14 30.81
N ALA A 205 -0.37 -10.11 30.70
CA ALA A 205 -1.20 -10.56 31.81
C ALA A 205 -0.37 -11.20 32.94
N PHE A 206 0.62 -12.06 32.62
CA PHE A 206 1.53 -12.64 33.61
C PHE A 206 2.41 -11.58 34.29
N LYS A 207 2.92 -10.58 33.55
CA LYS A 207 3.67 -9.46 34.14
C LYS A 207 2.80 -8.61 35.09
N LEU A 208 1.53 -8.40 34.73
CA LEU A 208 0.57 -7.68 35.58
C LEU A 208 0.21 -8.45 36.85
N LEU A 209 0.28 -9.78 36.80
CA LEU A 209 0.02 -10.67 37.93
C LEU A 209 1.27 -10.95 38.78
N GLY A 210 2.44 -10.39 38.40
CA GLY A 210 3.69 -10.56 39.15
C GLY A 210 4.27 -11.99 39.08
N LEU A 211 3.93 -12.75 38.04
CA LEU A 211 4.40 -14.11 37.77
C LEU A 211 5.47 -14.15 36.68
#